data_854f6a2f1c35a1f1d2b0a8dde10bdc8a
#
_entry.id   854f6a2f1c35a1f1d2b0a8dde10bdc8a
#
_cell.length_a   1.000
_cell.length_b   1.000
_cell.length_c   1.000
_cell.angle_alpha   90.00
_cell.angle_beta   90.00
_cell.angle_gamma   90.00
#
_symmetry.space_group_name_H-M   'P 1'
#
loop_
_entity.id
_entity.type
_entity.pdbx_description
1 polymer ?
#
loop_
_entity_poly.entity_id
_entity_poly.type
_entity_poly.pdbx_seq_one_letter_code
_entity_poly.pdbx_strand_id
1 'polypeptide(L)'
;MLKRLRKNHPLIYCIGAEAVFLGSLFVSSYLVVIALLLFRFNFAYADDYLLGCIQELVGIGVAVVLLRRTGKAQLLTRRGCGFFNGLLVGMYPAALLAYNLYAKLLFGLPADGTLLPLWRILCFFANMMLVGVAEEFLFRGVVAETLLEHFGTSRGGIWKACLLSGVLFGCAHLTNLFTSAPLGVLMQCVFATSLGVLYGAIYFRTGNLWVTVFLHGGMDVLSMLVGGLYGTETVAESVSGYDITMLSSVLVYL
;
A
#
# COMPACT_ATOMS: atom_id res chain seq x y z
N MET A 1 -8.64 -19.47 -18.15
CA MET A 1 -8.02 -20.09 -16.96
C MET A 1 -8.22 -19.23 -15.70
N LEU A 2 -7.73 -18.01 -15.61
CA LEU A 2 -7.82 -17.16 -14.41
C LEU A 2 -9.25 -16.93 -13.89
N LYS A 3 -10.23 -16.62 -14.76
CA LYS A 3 -11.65 -16.47 -14.37
C LYS A 3 -12.21 -17.72 -13.69
N ARG A 4 -11.84 -18.91 -14.19
CA ARG A 4 -12.28 -20.20 -13.62
C ARG A 4 -11.62 -20.46 -12.26
N LEU A 5 -10.32 -20.18 -12.12
CA LEU A 5 -9.60 -20.30 -10.85
C LEU A 5 -10.21 -19.37 -9.80
N ARG A 6 -10.42 -18.10 -10.15
CA ARG A 6 -11.05 -17.08 -9.28
C ARG A 6 -12.43 -17.52 -8.77
N LYS A 7 -13.24 -18.13 -9.64
CA LYS A 7 -14.60 -18.60 -9.28
C LYS A 7 -14.58 -19.85 -8.41
N ASN A 8 -13.76 -20.85 -8.76
CA ASN A 8 -13.79 -22.17 -8.13
C ASN A 8 -12.89 -22.26 -6.88
N HIS A 9 -11.79 -21.50 -6.85
CA HIS A 9 -10.78 -21.51 -5.78
C HIS A 9 -10.35 -20.08 -5.45
N PRO A 10 -11.26 -19.25 -4.91
CA PRO A 10 -11.02 -17.80 -4.72
C PRO A 10 -9.82 -17.50 -3.83
N LEU A 11 -9.63 -18.26 -2.75
CA LEU A 11 -8.50 -18.04 -1.84
C LEU A 11 -7.16 -18.37 -2.52
N ILE A 12 -7.08 -19.48 -3.24
CA ILE A 12 -5.88 -19.84 -4.02
C ILE A 12 -5.59 -18.77 -5.08
N TYR A 13 -6.64 -18.23 -5.69
CA TYR A 13 -6.49 -17.14 -6.66
C TYR A 13 -5.95 -15.87 -5.99
N CYS A 14 -6.45 -15.48 -4.81
CA CYS A 14 -5.99 -14.30 -4.08
C CYS A 14 -4.51 -14.42 -3.68
N ILE A 15 -4.13 -15.55 -3.07
CA ILE A 15 -2.73 -15.82 -2.68
C ILE A 15 -1.82 -15.86 -3.93
N GLY A 16 -2.26 -16.49 -5.00
CA GLY A 16 -1.51 -16.53 -6.26
C GLY A 16 -1.36 -15.15 -6.92
N ALA A 17 -2.39 -14.30 -6.86
CA ALA A 17 -2.34 -12.93 -7.35
C ALA A 17 -1.35 -12.08 -6.54
N GLU A 18 -1.37 -12.20 -5.21
CA GLU A 18 -0.43 -11.55 -4.30
C GLU A 18 1.01 -12.03 -4.54
N ALA A 19 1.23 -13.35 -4.67
CA ALA A 19 2.55 -13.89 -4.94
C ALA A 19 3.12 -13.42 -6.29
N VAL A 20 2.28 -13.32 -7.34
CA VAL A 20 2.69 -12.78 -8.65
C VAL A 20 3.02 -11.29 -8.54
N PHE A 21 2.22 -10.52 -7.80
CA PHE A 21 2.46 -9.10 -7.58
C PHE A 21 3.79 -8.89 -6.84
N LEU A 22 3.97 -9.47 -5.66
CA LEU A 22 5.20 -9.36 -4.87
C LEU A 22 6.41 -9.87 -5.66
N GLY A 23 6.29 -11.02 -6.31
CA GLY A 23 7.35 -11.56 -7.17
C GLY A 23 7.74 -10.60 -8.30
N SER A 24 6.77 -9.87 -8.88
CA SER A 24 7.05 -8.88 -9.92
C SER A 24 7.83 -7.68 -9.40
N LEU A 25 7.55 -7.22 -8.16
CA LEU A 25 8.31 -6.16 -7.50
C LEU A 25 9.77 -6.60 -7.28
N PHE A 26 9.99 -7.80 -6.74
CA PHE A 26 11.35 -8.35 -6.57
C PHE A 26 12.09 -8.48 -7.90
N VAL A 27 11.46 -9.10 -8.90
CA VAL A 27 12.09 -9.28 -10.21
C VAL A 27 12.43 -7.94 -10.85
N SER A 28 11.54 -6.95 -10.79
CA SER A 28 11.82 -5.63 -11.33
C SER A 28 12.98 -4.93 -10.65
N SER A 29 13.13 -5.08 -9.32
CA SER A 29 14.28 -4.56 -8.57
C SER A 29 15.60 -5.12 -9.11
N TYR A 30 15.68 -6.45 -9.23
CA TYR A 30 16.89 -7.09 -9.77
C TYR A 30 17.18 -6.69 -11.21
N LEU A 31 16.14 -6.60 -12.06
CA LEU A 31 16.33 -6.17 -13.45
C LEU A 31 16.84 -4.73 -13.54
N VAL A 32 16.35 -3.83 -12.70
CA VAL A 32 16.84 -2.45 -12.65
C VAL A 32 18.30 -2.42 -12.19
N VAL A 33 18.66 -3.14 -11.12
CA VAL A 33 20.04 -3.20 -10.65
C VAL A 33 20.97 -3.76 -11.74
N ILE A 34 20.58 -4.84 -12.41
CA ILE A 34 21.35 -5.42 -13.53
C ILE A 34 21.51 -4.40 -14.66
N ALA A 35 20.46 -3.68 -15.02
CA ALA A 35 20.51 -2.65 -16.05
C ALA A 35 21.51 -1.53 -15.65
N LEU A 36 21.42 -1.03 -14.41
CA LEU A 36 22.35 -0.02 -13.90
C LEU A 36 23.81 -0.49 -13.95
N LEU A 37 24.07 -1.74 -13.60
CA LEU A 37 25.41 -2.34 -13.69
C LEU A 37 25.91 -2.45 -15.14
N LEU A 38 25.07 -2.93 -16.05
CA LEU A 38 25.40 -3.07 -17.47
C LEU A 38 25.72 -1.72 -18.14
N PHE A 39 24.97 -0.69 -17.78
CA PHE A 39 25.21 0.68 -18.27
C PHE A 39 26.27 1.44 -17.48
N ARG A 40 26.96 0.77 -16.54
CA ARG A 40 27.98 1.38 -15.67
C ARG A 40 27.50 2.65 -14.97
N PHE A 41 26.23 2.65 -14.56
CA PHE A 41 25.64 3.78 -13.85
C PHE A 41 26.32 3.96 -12.49
N ASN A 42 26.59 5.20 -12.11
CA ASN A 42 27.12 5.47 -10.79
C ASN A 42 26.01 5.37 -9.75
N PHE A 43 26.06 4.34 -8.90
CA PHE A 43 25.06 4.08 -7.85
C PHE A 43 24.92 5.22 -6.83
N ALA A 44 25.89 6.13 -6.72
CA ALA A 44 25.75 7.33 -5.90
C ALA A 44 24.58 8.24 -6.33
N TYR A 45 24.09 8.08 -7.57
CA TYR A 45 22.91 8.77 -8.09
C TYR A 45 21.65 7.90 -8.11
N ALA A 46 21.73 6.64 -7.70
CA ALA A 46 20.56 5.80 -7.57
C ALA A 46 19.79 6.23 -6.32
N ASP A 47 18.58 6.72 -6.52
CA ASP A 47 17.70 7.13 -5.43
C ASP A 47 16.66 6.05 -5.17
N ASP A 48 16.49 5.64 -3.90
CA ASP A 48 15.60 4.55 -3.51
C ASP A 48 14.14 4.83 -3.88
N TYR A 49 13.69 6.08 -3.74
CA TYR A 49 12.32 6.45 -4.11
C TYR A 49 12.10 6.46 -5.62
N LEU A 50 13.12 6.87 -6.40
CA LEU A 50 13.05 6.78 -7.86
C LEU A 50 12.98 5.33 -8.33
N LEU A 51 13.80 4.45 -7.75
CA LEU A 51 13.77 3.01 -8.02
C LEU A 51 12.44 2.42 -7.58
N GLY A 52 11.93 2.80 -6.40
CA GLY A 52 10.61 2.45 -5.91
C GLY A 52 9.50 2.84 -6.89
N CYS A 53 9.53 4.05 -7.47
CA CYS A 53 8.55 4.44 -8.48
C CYS A 53 8.51 3.45 -9.67
N ILE A 54 9.67 2.99 -10.13
CA ILE A 54 9.74 2.01 -11.24
C ILE A 54 9.11 0.68 -10.83
N GLN A 55 9.39 0.21 -9.61
CA GLN A 55 8.83 -1.02 -9.07
C GLN A 55 7.31 -0.95 -8.96
N GLU A 56 6.79 0.15 -8.38
CA GLU A 56 5.35 0.32 -8.20
C GLU A 56 4.60 0.45 -9.54
N LEU A 57 5.20 1.06 -10.56
CA LEU A 57 4.62 1.06 -11.91
C LEU A 57 4.50 -0.35 -12.49
N VAL A 58 5.45 -1.24 -12.20
CA VAL A 58 5.35 -2.67 -12.58
C VAL A 58 4.23 -3.35 -11.79
N GLY A 59 4.15 -3.13 -10.47
CA GLY A 59 3.08 -3.63 -9.62
C GLY A 59 1.69 -3.19 -10.09
N ILE A 60 1.52 -1.91 -10.40
CA ILE A 60 0.29 -1.35 -11.00
C ILE A 60 -0.04 -2.07 -12.31
N GLY A 61 0.96 -2.26 -13.19
CA GLY A 61 0.80 -2.99 -14.45
C GLY A 61 0.27 -4.41 -14.23
N VAL A 62 0.82 -5.14 -13.26
CA VAL A 62 0.38 -6.49 -12.89
C VAL A 62 -1.07 -6.47 -12.37
N ALA A 63 -1.40 -5.58 -11.44
CA ALA A 63 -2.76 -5.45 -10.91
C ALA A 63 -3.78 -5.11 -12.01
N VAL A 64 -3.45 -4.18 -12.91
CA VAL A 64 -4.29 -3.83 -14.07
C VAL A 64 -4.48 -5.02 -15.02
N VAL A 65 -3.42 -5.81 -15.28
CA VAL A 65 -3.53 -7.03 -16.10
C VAL A 65 -4.45 -8.05 -15.43
N LEU A 66 -4.33 -8.28 -14.13
CA LEU A 66 -5.21 -9.18 -13.37
C LEU A 66 -6.68 -8.72 -13.45
N LEU A 67 -6.95 -7.44 -13.26
CA LEU A 67 -8.28 -6.84 -13.36
C LEU A 67 -8.85 -7.00 -14.78
N ARG A 68 -8.07 -6.73 -15.82
CA ARG A 68 -8.50 -6.91 -17.23
C ARG A 68 -8.78 -8.38 -17.55
N ARG A 69 -7.90 -9.30 -17.16
CA ARG A 69 -8.04 -10.74 -17.41
C ARG A 69 -9.23 -11.36 -16.69
N THR A 70 -9.64 -10.81 -15.58
CA THR A 70 -10.83 -11.25 -14.82
C THR A 70 -12.11 -10.52 -15.22
N GLY A 71 -12.01 -9.48 -16.05
CA GLY A 71 -13.18 -8.69 -16.50
C GLY A 71 -13.61 -7.65 -15.47
N LYS A 72 -12.69 -7.17 -14.63
CA LYS A 72 -12.93 -6.20 -13.54
C LYS A 72 -12.27 -4.83 -13.77
N ALA A 73 -11.77 -4.56 -14.98
CA ALA A 73 -11.08 -3.30 -15.30
C ALA A 73 -11.94 -2.05 -15.04
N GLN A 74 -13.28 -2.15 -15.11
CA GLN A 74 -14.19 -1.06 -14.80
C GLN A 74 -14.08 -0.54 -13.36
N LEU A 75 -13.50 -1.32 -12.42
CA LEU A 75 -13.26 -0.86 -11.05
C LEU A 75 -12.29 0.31 -11.00
N LEU A 76 -11.33 0.39 -11.93
CA LEU A 76 -10.34 1.46 -12.01
C LEU A 76 -10.95 2.83 -12.32
N THR A 77 -12.09 2.86 -13.01
CA THR A 77 -12.81 4.08 -13.41
C THR A 77 -14.14 4.26 -12.69
N ARG A 78 -14.50 3.31 -11.81
CA ARG A 78 -15.74 3.34 -11.06
C ARG A 78 -15.75 4.51 -10.09
N ARG A 79 -16.72 5.41 -10.24
CA ARG A 79 -16.86 6.60 -9.39
C ARG A 79 -17.51 6.31 -8.03
N GLY A 80 -18.27 5.20 -7.91
CA GLY A 80 -19.03 4.88 -6.69
C GLY A 80 -19.88 6.04 -6.21
N CYS A 81 -19.76 6.41 -4.93
CA CYS A 81 -20.43 7.59 -4.38
C CYS A 81 -19.72 8.93 -4.73
N GLY A 82 -18.67 8.90 -5.55
CA GLY A 82 -17.80 10.04 -5.83
C GLY A 82 -16.62 10.14 -4.85
N PHE A 83 -15.59 10.90 -5.24
CA PHE A 83 -14.35 10.99 -4.46
C PHE A 83 -14.59 11.76 -3.13
N PHE A 84 -15.13 12.97 -3.18
CA PHE A 84 -15.34 13.80 -1.99
C PHE A 84 -16.36 13.19 -1.02
N ASN A 85 -17.47 12.63 -1.54
CA ASN A 85 -18.42 11.90 -0.69
C ASN A 85 -17.78 10.64 -0.09
N GLY A 86 -16.87 10.01 -0.82
CA GLY A 86 -16.09 8.89 -0.32
C GLY A 86 -15.13 9.28 0.81
N LEU A 87 -14.51 10.46 0.74
CA LEU A 87 -13.71 11.00 1.86
C LEU A 87 -14.58 11.31 3.09
N LEU A 88 -15.85 11.71 2.92
CA LEU A 88 -16.77 11.84 4.05
C LEU A 88 -17.08 10.48 4.70
N VAL A 89 -17.18 9.39 3.90
CA VAL A 89 -17.28 8.03 4.47
C VAL A 89 -16.01 7.63 5.20
N GLY A 90 -14.85 7.99 4.65
CA GLY A 90 -13.53 7.79 5.26
C GLY A 90 -13.07 8.97 6.12
N MET A 91 -13.99 9.77 6.69
CA MET A 91 -13.63 11.01 7.42
C MET A 91 -12.74 10.75 8.63
N TYR A 92 -12.87 9.60 9.27
CA TYR A 92 -12.05 9.26 10.42
C TYR A 92 -10.57 9.11 10.05
N PRO A 93 -10.15 8.21 9.15
CA PRO A 93 -8.75 8.18 8.71
C PRO A 93 -8.31 9.48 8.02
N ALA A 94 -9.18 10.19 7.30
CA ALA A 94 -8.84 11.48 6.71
C ALA A 94 -8.52 12.55 7.79
N ALA A 95 -9.29 12.58 8.89
CA ALA A 95 -9.02 13.46 10.02
C ALA A 95 -7.72 13.10 10.74
N LEU A 96 -7.43 11.80 10.89
CA LEU A 96 -6.16 11.34 11.44
C LEU A 96 -4.97 11.75 10.57
N LEU A 97 -5.09 11.66 9.24
CA LEU A 97 -4.07 12.15 8.31
C LEU A 97 -3.84 13.65 8.50
N ALA A 98 -4.92 14.45 8.55
CA ALA A 98 -4.82 15.90 8.75
C ALA A 98 -4.16 16.25 10.11
N TYR A 99 -4.55 15.55 11.18
CA TYR A 99 -3.97 15.72 12.50
C TYR A 99 -2.47 15.35 12.54
N ASN A 100 -2.10 14.20 11.97
CA ASN A 100 -0.71 13.76 11.91
C ASN A 100 0.16 14.73 11.08
N LEU A 101 -0.37 15.22 9.95
CA LEU A 101 0.33 16.24 9.15
C LEU A 101 0.56 17.50 9.98
N TYR A 102 -0.49 18.00 10.64
CA TYR A 102 -0.40 19.17 11.51
C TYR A 102 0.65 18.97 12.61
N ALA A 103 0.60 17.84 13.32
CA ALA A 103 1.55 17.55 14.40
C ALA A 103 2.99 17.44 13.88
N LYS A 104 3.22 16.78 12.73
CA LYS A 104 4.57 16.67 12.14
C LYS A 104 5.10 18.02 11.68
N LEU A 105 4.28 18.87 11.08
CA LEU A 105 4.71 20.20 10.62
C LEU A 105 5.07 21.13 11.78
N LEU A 106 4.39 21.00 12.93
CA LEU A 106 4.67 21.86 14.08
C LEU A 106 5.79 21.36 14.99
N PHE A 107 5.88 20.03 15.16
CA PHE A 107 6.72 19.45 16.22
C PHE A 107 7.68 18.36 15.73
N GLY A 108 7.50 17.86 14.51
CA GLY A 108 8.22 16.70 13.99
C GLY A 108 9.35 17.02 13.02
N LEU A 109 9.44 18.25 12.51
CA LEU A 109 10.51 18.62 11.58
C LEU A 109 11.78 19.00 12.34
N PRO A 110 12.97 18.56 11.91
CA PRO A 110 14.23 18.93 12.54
C PRO A 110 14.51 20.43 12.36
N ALA A 111 14.84 21.13 13.45
CA ALA A 111 15.09 22.58 13.44
C ALA A 111 16.28 22.97 12.54
N ASP A 112 17.33 22.14 12.52
CA ASP A 112 18.55 22.38 11.75
C ASP A 112 18.68 21.43 10.55
N GLY A 113 17.57 20.87 10.09
CA GLY A 113 17.54 19.91 8.96
C GLY A 113 17.76 20.59 7.61
N THR A 114 18.62 20.01 6.79
CA THR A 114 18.77 20.42 5.38
C THR A 114 17.85 19.59 4.50
N LEU A 115 16.95 20.25 3.78
CA LEU A 115 16.06 19.59 2.84
C LEU A 115 16.85 18.89 1.73
N LEU A 116 16.40 17.72 1.36
CA LEU A 116 16.89 17.02 0.19
C LEU A 116 16.64 17.84 -1.09
N PRO A 117 17.39 17.60 -2.17
CA PRO A 117 17.12 18.21 -3.47
C PRO A 117 15.66 18.00 -3.91
N LEU A 118 15.06 19.02 -4.50
CA LEU A 118 13.62 19.00 -4.86
C LEU A 118 13.21 17.75 -5.66
N TRP A 119 14.05 17.30 -6.60
CA TRP A 119 13.73 16.13 -7.40
C TRP A 119 13.61 14.84 -6.57
N ARG A 120 14.42 14.68 -5.49
CA ARG A 120 14.31 13.54 -4.55
C ARG A 120 13.03 13.62 -3.73
N ILE A 121 12.67 14.82 -3.27
CA ILE A 121 11.41 15.07 -2.56
C ILE A 121 10.23 14.72 -3.46
N LEU A 122 10.27 15.12 -4.75
CA LEU A 122 9.23 14.76 -5.71
C LEU A 122 9.15 13.25 -5.94
N CYS A 123 10.31 12.56 -6.05
CA CYS A 123 10.34 11.09 -6.13
C CYS A 123 9.75 10.44 -4.88
N PHE A 124 10.04 10.94 -3.69
CA PHE A 124 9.45 10.45 -2.44
C PHE A 124 7.91 10.53 -2.49
N PHE A 125 7.33 11.71 -2.76
CA PHE A 125 5.87 11.85 -2.84
C PHE A 125 5.27 10.97 -3.93
N ALA A 126 5.90 10.90 -5.10
CA ALA A 126 5.45 10.05 -6.19
C ALA A 126 5.47 8.56 -5.80
N ASN A 127 6.56 8.09 -5.20
CA ASN A 127 6.71 6.70 -4.78
C ASN A 127 5.63 6.31 -3.75
N MET A 128 5.47 7.07 -2.66
CA MET A 128 4.47 6.77 -1.64
C MET A 128 3.04 6.73 -2.21
N MET A 129 2.71 7.64 -3.12
CA MET A 129 1.41 7.62 -3.80
C MET A 129 1.27 6.43 -4.76
N LEU A 130 2.34 6.01 -5.45
CA LEU A 130 2.33 4.85 -6.35
C LEU A 130 2.20 3.54 -5.56
N VAL A 131 2.81 3.42 -4.37
CA VAL A 131 2.58 2.30 -3.43
C VAL A 131 1.08 2.19 -3.13
N GLY A 132 0.46 3.29 -2.71
CA GLY A 132 -0.98 3.32 -2.46
C GLY A 132 -1.81 2.88 -3.68
N VAL A 133 -1.45 3.31 -4.91
CA VAL A 133 -2.13 2.87 -6.15
C VAL A 133 -1.95 1.36 -6.39
N ALA A 134 -0.71 0.87 -6.34
CA ALA A 134 -0.38 -0.52 -6.65
C ALA A 134 -1.07 -1.48 -5.67
N GLU A 135 -0.96 -1.20 -4.38
CA GLU A 135 -1.51 -2.04 -3.33
C GLU A 135 -3.04 -1.97 -3.28
N GLU A 136 -3.67 -0.80 -3.43
CA GLU A 136 -5.12 -0.72 -3.44
C GLU A 136 -5.73 -1.40 -4.69
N PHE A 137 -5.08 -1.30 -5.85
CA PHE A 137 -5.53 -2.02 -7.05
C PHE A 137 -5.46 -3.52 -6.85
N LEU A 138 -4.43 -4.05 -6.20
CA LEU A 138 -4.34 -5.46 -5.86
C LEU A 138 -5.33 -5.84 -4.76
N PHE A 139 -5.21 -5.22 -3.58
CA PHE A 139 -5.91 -5.71 -2.38
C PHE A 139 -7.40 -5.38 -2.41
N ARG A 140 -7.82 -4.20 -2.92
CA ARG A 140 -9.26 -3.85 -3.01
C ARG A 140 -9.83 -4.26 -4.36
N GLY A 141 -9.12 -3.99 -5.45
CA GLY A 141 -9.58 -4.29 -6.79
C GLY A 141 -9.58 -5.79 -7.12
N VAL A 142 -8.54 -6.54 -6.75
CA VAL A 142 -8.43 -7.98 -7.09
C VAL A 142 -8.86 -8.85 -5.92
N VAL A 143 -8.25 -8.70 -4.74
CA VAL A 143 -8.43 -9.61 -3.59
C VAL A 143 -9.79 -9.41 -2.94
N ALA A 144 -10.10 -8.21 -2.42
CA ALA A 144 -11.34 -7.95 -1.69
C ALA A 144 -12.59 -8.18 -2.56
N GLU A 145 -12.57 -7.75 -3.83
CA GLU A 145 -13.66 -8.03 -4.79
C GLU A 145 -13.85 -9.53 -5.05
N THR A 146 -12.75 -10.30 -5.12
CA THR A 146 -12.84 -11.76 -5.30
C THR A 146 -13.49 -12.42 -4.08
N LEU A 147 -13.07 -12.00 -2.88
CA LEU A 147 -13.61 -12.53 -1.62
C LEU A 147 -15.06 -12.11 -1.41
N LEU A 148 -15.42 -10.86 -1.76
CA LEU A 148 -16.80 -10.39 -1.69
C LEU A 148 -17.73 -11.18 -2.62
N GLU A 149 -17.30 -11.48 -3.86
CA GLU A 149 -18.07 -12.33 -4.77
C GLU A 149 -18.26 -13.75 -4.23
N HIS A 150 -17.26 -14.28 -3.50
CA HIS A 150 -17.34 -15.61 -2.91
C HIS A 150 -18.25 -15.65 -1.65
N PHE A 151 -18.08 -14.71 -0.72
CA PHE A 151 -18.83 -14.70 0.54
C PHE A 151 -20.21 -14.04 0.43
N GLY A 152 -20.46 -13.31 -0.66
CA GLY A 152 -21.70 -12.56 -0.91
C GLY A 152 -21.79 -11.24 -0.16
N THR A 153 -22.88 -10.49 -0.42
CA THR A 153 -23.09 -9.13 0.06
C THR A 153 -23.88 -9.05 1.37
N SER A 154 -24.13 -10.18 2.03
CA SER A 154 -24.69 -10.17 3.39
C SER A 154 -23.70 -9.51 4.36
N ARG A 155 -24.21 -9.01 5.50
CA ARG A 155 -23.35 -8.39 6.54
C ARG A 155 -22.16 -9.30 6.90
N GLY A 156 -22.42 -10.60 7.14
CA GLY A 156 -21.35 -11.55 7.44
C GLY A 156 -20.39 -11.80 6.28
N GLY A 157 -20.89 -11.80 5.04
CA GLY A 157 -20.05 -11.95 3.84
C GLY A 157 -19.10 -10.78 3.65
N ILE A 158 -19.61 -9.54 3.81
CA ILE A 158 -18.78 -8.32 3.75
C ILE A 158 -17.69 -8.35 4.84
N TRP A 159 -18.05 -8.69 6.09
CA TRP A 159 -17.07 -8.80 7.18
C TRP A 159 -15.97 -9.82 6.89
N LYS A 160 -16.33 -11.01 6.38
CA LYS A 160 -15.35 -12.03 6.00
C LYS A 160 -14.42 -11.54 4.89
N ALA A 161 -14.96 -10.85 3.90
CA ALA A 161 -14.16 -10.29 2.80
C ALA A 161 -13.20 -9.19 3.31
N CYS A 162 -13.66 -8.26 4.16
CA CYS A 162 -12.81 -7.24 4.77
C CYS A 162 -11.69 -7.86 5.60
N LEU A 163 -12.05 -8.75 6.53
CA LEU A 163 -11.08 -9.38 7.45
C LEU A 163 -10.02 -10.17 6.69
N LEU A 164 -10.45 -11.03 5.77
CA LEU A 164 -9.50 -11.90 5.06
C LEU A 164 -8.62 -11.11 4.08
N SER A 165 -9.17 -10.10 3.39
CA SER A 165 -8.34 -9.22 2.55
C SER A 165 -7.37 -8.37 3.38
N GLY A 166 -7.77 -7.94 4.58
CA GLY A 166 -6.88 -7.26 5.52
C GLY A 166 -5.75 -8.15 6.02
N VAL A 167 -6.05 -9.41 6.36
CA VAL A 167 -5.02 -10.39 6.76
C VAL A 167 -4.03 -10.64 5.63
N LEU A 168 -4.50 -10.85 4.40
CA LEU A 168 -3.61 -11.02 3.25
C LEU A 168 -2.74 -9.77 3.03
N PHE A 169 -3.33 -8.59 3.14
CA PHE A 169 -2.58 -7.32 3.07
C PHE A 169 -1.49 -7.22 4.15
N GLY A 170 -1.81 -7.56 5.40
CA GLY A 170 -0.81 -7.61 6.47
C GLY A 170 0.30 -8.64 6.20
N CYS A 171 -0.06 -9.84 5.71
CA CYS A 171 0.90 -10.89 5.38
C CYS A 171 1.86 -10.51 4.24
N ALA A 172 1.45 -9.66 3.28
CA ALA A 172 2.33 -9.15 2.23
C ALA A 172 3.59 -8.48 2.81
N HIS A 173 3.45 -7.81 3.96
CA HIS A 173 4.56 -7.12 4.63
C HIS A 173 5.61 -8.06 5.26
N LEU A 174 5.33 -9.38 5.33
CA LEU A 174 6.35 -10.36 5.73
C LEU A 174 7.58 -10.35 4.81
N THR A 175 7.46 -9.85 3.58
CA THR A 175 8.59 -9.64 2.68
C THR A 175 9.63 -8.68 3.25
N ASN A 176 9.26 -7.79 4.17
CA ASN A 176 10.18 -6.86 4.82
C ASN A 176 11.15 -7.56 5.80
N LEU A 177 10.93 -8.85 6.12
CA LEU A 177 11.91 -9.67 6.89
C LEU A 177 13.27 -9.78 6.19
N PHE A 178 13.35 -9.52 4.89
CA PHE A 178 14.63 -9.51 4.16
C PHE A 178 15.49 -8.28 4.48
N THR A 179 14.89 -7.19 4.98
CA THR A 179 15.59 -5.90 5.15
C THR A 179 15.40 -5.26 6.52
N SER A 180 14.45 -5.74 7.33
CA SER A 180 14.05 -5.09 8.58
C SER A 180 14.01 -6.08 9.75
N ALA A 181 14.06 -5.56 10.99
CA ALA A 181 14.04 -6.35 12.21
C ALA A 181 12.73 -7.16 12.36
N PRO A 182 12.79 -8.46 12.74
CA PRO A 182 11.62 -9.33 12.77
C PRO A 182 10.47 -8.82 13.65
N LEU A 183 10.75 -8.25 14.82
CA LEU A 183 9.72 -7.69 15.69
C LEU A 183 9.00 -6.52 15.02
N GLY A 184 9.76 -5.61 14.39
CA GLY A 184 9.22 -4.48 13.66
C GLY A 184 8.31 -4.92 12.52
N VAL A 185 8.74 -5.93 11.74
CA VAL A 185 7.92 -6.50 10.66
C VAL A 185 6.64 -7.14 11.19
N LEU A 186 6.71 -7.87 12.32
CA LEU A 186 5.51 -8.45 12.92
C LEU A 186 4.51 -7.36 13.35
N MET A 187 5.00 -6.29 13.98
CA MET A 187 4.15 -5.14 14.35
C MET A 187 3.57 -4.45 13.13
N GLN A 188 4.35 -4.30 12.05
CA GLN A 188 3.86 -3.78 10.78
C GLN A 188 2.76 -4.66 10.19
N CYS A 189 2.91 -5.98 10.19
CA CYS A 189 1.88 -6.91 9.69
C CYS A 189 0.56 -6.75 10.45
N VAL A 190 0.61 -6.62 11.78
CA VAL A 190 -0.60 -6.43 12.62
C VAL A 190 -1.25 -5.08 12.32
N PHE A 191 -0.46 -4.02 12.24
CA PHE A 191 -0.94 -2.68 11.90
C PHE A 191 -1.53 -2.62 10.48
N ALA A 192 -0.83 -3.15 9.48
CA ALA A 192 -1.29 -3.21 8.11
C ALA A 192 -2.57 -4.05 7.97
N THR A 193 -2.70 -5.16 8.73
CA THR A 193 -3.95 -5.93 8.78
C THR A 193 -5.13 -5.05 9.20
N SER A 194 -4.99 -4.25 10.27
CA SER A 194 -6.07 -3.38 10.76
C SER A 194 -6.43 -2.29 9.74
N LEU A 195 -5.43 -1.63 9.15
CA LEU A 195 -5.66 -0.68 8.04
C LEU A 195 -6.31 -1.38 6.84
N GLY A 196 -5.89 -2.60 6.53
CA GLY A 196 -6.45 -3.41 5.47
C GLY A 196 -7.94 -3.68 5.64
N VAL A 197 -8.38 -3.98 6.86
CA VAL A 197 -9.80 -4.16 7.20
C VAL A 197 -10.56 -2.85 7.05
N LEU A 198 -10.03 -1.75 7.61
CA LEU A 198 -10.65 -0.41 7.53
C LEU A 198 -10.81 0.06 6.08
N TYR A 199 -9.75 -0.01 5.28
CA TYR A 199 -9.81 0.40 3.87
C TYR A 199 -10.72 -0.51 3.04
N GLY A 200 -10.78 -1.82 3.35
CA GLY A 200 -11.75 -2.74 2.76
C GLY A 200 -13.19 -2.30 3.04
N ALA A 201 -13.49 -1.92 4.28
CA ALA A 201 -14.82 -1.44 4.68
C ALA A 201 -15.18 -0.10 3.98
N ILE A 202 -14.23 0.84 3.91
CA ILE A 202 -14.41 2.12 3.20
C ILE A 202 -14.64 1.85 1.71
N TYR A 203 -13.84 0.98 1.09
CA TYR A 203 -13.99 0.63 -0.31
C TYR A 203 -15.36 0.02 -0.62
N PHE A 204 -15.81 -0.96 0.14
CA PHE A 204 -17.12 -1.57 -0.09
C PHE A 204 -18.28 -0.60 0.12
N ARG A 205 -18.12 0.37 1.00
CA ARG A 205 -19.15 1.39 1.23
C ARG A 205 -19.16 2.48 0.17
N THR A 206 -18.00 2.86 -0.35
CA THR A 206 -17.85 3.94 -1.33
C THR A 206 -17.96 3.46 -2.77
N GLY A 207 -17.54 2.24 -3.04
CA GLY A 207 -17.38 1.69 -4.38
C GLY A 207 -16.35 2.43 -5.23
N ASN A 208 -15.40 3.15 -4.61
CA ASN A 208 -14.41 3.99 -5.28
C ASN A 208 -13.00 3.67 -4.77
N LEU A 209 -12.16 3.07 -5.62
CA LEU A 209 -10.78 2.72 -5.28
C LEU A 209 -9.92 3.95 -4.97
N TRP A 210 -10.18 5.08 -5.63
CA TRP A 210 -9.35 6.28 -5.48
C TRP A 210 -9.46 6.93 -4.10
N VAL A 211 -10.54 6.66 -3.38
CA VAL A 211 -10.68 7.09 -1.98
C VAL A 211 -9.67 6.36 -1.09
N THR A 212 -9.59 5.05 -1.22
CA THR A 212 -8.63 4.25 -0.43
C THR A 212 -7.20 4.45 -0.89
N VAL A 213 -6.95 4.63 -2.18
CA VAL A 213 -5.64 5.05 -2.72
C VAL A 213 -5.16 6.34 -2.07
N PHE A 214 -6.02 7.36 -2.00
CA PHE A 214 -5.64 8.64 -1.38
C PHE A 214 -5.37 8.51 0.13
N LEU A 215 -6.21 7.77 0.85
CA LEU A 215 -6.04 7.56 2.29
C LEU A 215 -4.78 6.75 2.59
N HIS A 216 -4.50 5.72 1.79
CA HIS A 216 -3.34 4.85 1.93
C HIS A 216 -2.05 5.60 1.58
N GLY A 217 -1.92 6.10 0.36
CA GLY A 217 -0.72 6.86 -0.04
C GLY A 217 -0.46 8.08 0.84
N GLY A 218 -1.53 8.74 1.35
CA GLY A 218 -1.41 9.78 2.34
C GLY A 218 -0.83 9.29 3.67
N MET A 219 -1.20 8.07 4.12
CA MET A 219 -0.61 7.44 5.31
C MET A 219 0.88 7.18 5.10
N ASP A 220 1.26 6.62 3.96
CA ASP A 220 2.66 6.33 3.64
C ASP A 220 3.50 7.60 3.57
N VAL A 221 2.99 8.66 2.90
CA VAL A 221 3.64 9.98 2.88
C VAL A 221 3.86 10.47 4.30
N LEU A 222 2.85 10.39 5.17
CA LEU A 222 2.98 10.92 6.53
C LEU A 222 3.87 10.05 7.40
N SER A 223 3.86 8.74 7.25
CA SER A 223 4.74 7.84 8.01
C SER A 223 6.21 8.16 7.75
N MET A 224 6.58 8.39 6.49
CA MET A 224 7.95 8.63 6.02
C MET A 224 8.29 10.11 5.78
N LEU A 225 7.44 11.08 6.22
CA LEU A 225 7.57 12.48 5.84
C LEU A 225 8.96 13.07 6.18
N VAL A 226 9.45 12.82 7.38
CA VAL A 226 10.74 13.37 7.82
C VAL A 226 11.89 12.71 7.07
N GLY A 227 11.89 11.38 6.96
CA GLY A 227 12.87 10.64 6.16
C GLY A 227 12.89 11.07 4.70
N GLY A 228 11.70 11.24 4.10
CA GLY A 228 11.55 11.66 2.70
C GLY A 228 11.97 13.10 2.40
N LEU A 229 11.85 14.01 3.38
CA LEU A 229 12.26 15.40 3.22
C LEU A 229 13.74 15.64 3.53
N TYR A 230 14.28 14.97 4.55
CA TYR A 230 15.60 15.25 5.10
C TYR A 230 16.61 14.10 4.93
N GLY A 231 16.20 12.92 4.47
CA GLY A 231 17.09 11.77 4.31
C GLY A 231 17.58 11.17 5.63
N THR A 232 16.83 11.36 6.71
CA THR A 232 17.24 10.94 8.06
C THR A 232 16.95 9.50 8.37
N GLU A 233 16.08 8.84 7.59
CA GLU A 233 15.60 7.49 7.86
C GLU A 233 15.15 6.83 6.56
N THR A 234 15.48 5.57 6.39
CA THR A 234 14.96 4.69 5.31
C THR A 234 13.68 3.97 5.76
N VAL A 235 12.91 3.41 4.81
CA VAL A 235 11.73 2.59 5.11
C VAL A 235 12.12 1.38 5.98
N ALA A 236 13.26 0.73 5.70
CA ALA A 236 13.73 -0.44 6.45
C ALA A 236 14.10 -0.09 7.90
N GLU A 237 14.70 1.07 8.13
CA GLU A 237 15.01 1.58 9.47
C GLU A 237 13.74 1.92 10.24
N SER A 238 12.79 2.61 9.60
CA SER A 238 11.49 2.95 10.19
C SER A 238 10.74 1.69 10.63
N VAL A 239 10.62 0.69 9.76
CA VAL A 239 9.99 -0.60 10.10
C VAL A 239 10.75 -1.33 11.21
N SER A 240 12.08 -1.29 11.20
CA SER A 240 12.90 -1.93 12.25
C SER A 240 12.72 -1.28 13.62
N GLY A 241 12.34 0.01 13.65
CA GLY A 241 12.05 0.76 14.87
C GLY A 241 10.67 0.49 15.48
N TYR A 242 9.77 -0.24 14.80
CA TYR A 242 8.46 -0.57 15.36
C TYR A 242 8.60 -1.56 16.51
N ASP A 243 7.88 -1.29 17.58
CA ASP A 243 7.83 -2.11 18.77
C ASP A 243 6.38 -2.38 19.23
N ILE A 244 6.23 -3.00 20.40
CA ILE A 244 4.92 -3.39 20.95
C ILE A 244 3.98 -2.17 21.16
N THR A 245 4.49 -0.95 21.22
CA THR A 245 3.66 0.25 21.38
C THR A 245 2.80 0.51 20.15
N MET A 246 3.20 -0.01 18.97
CA MET A 246 2.39 0.01 17.76
C MET A 246 1.01 -0.64 17.94
N LEU A 247 0.85 -1.57 18.89
CA LEU A 247 -0.45 -2.19 19.19
C LEU A 247 -1.47 -1.16 19.66
N SER A 248 -1.04 -0.07 20.30
CA SER A 248 -1.93 1.03 20.67
C SER A 248 -2.51 1.72 19.42
N SER A 249 -1.71 1.85 18.36
CA SER A 249 -2.16 2.40 17.08
C SER A 249 -3.18 1.49 16.39
N VAL A 250 -3.07 0.16 16.56
CA VAL A 250 -4.07 -0.79 16.04
C VAL A 250 -5.46 -0.51 16.58
N LEU A 251 -5.57 -0.20 17.89
CA LEU A 251 -6.85 0.14 18.52
C LEU A 251 -7.49 1.41 17.95
N VAL A 252 -6.68 2.30 17.38
CA VAL A 252 -7.16 3.53 16.73
C VAL A 252 -7.81 3.22 15.37
N TYR A 253 -7.43 2.12 14.69
CA TYR A 253 -7.92 1.77 13.35
C TYR A 253 -8.93 0.62 13.30
N LEU A 254 -9.25 0.00 14.42
CA LEU A 254 -10.28 -1.04 14.58
C LEU A 254 -11.54 -0.50 15.25
#